data_1ac757abf5c3ba5462c464ee29ae24b0
#
_entry.id   1ac757abf5c3ba5462c464ee29ae24b0
#
_cell.length_a   1.000
_cell.length_b   1.000
_cell.length_c   1.000
_cell.angle_alpha   90.00
_cell.angle_beta   90.00
_cell.angle_gamma   90.00
#
_symmetry.space_group_name_H-M   'P 1'
#
loop_
_entity.id
_entity.type
_entity.pdbx_description
1 polymer ?
#
loop_
_entity_poly.entity_id
_entity_poly.type
_entity_poly.pdbx_seq_one_letter_code
_entity_poly.pdbx_strand_id
1 'polypeptide(L)'
;MRNNLIEKAKKVLLGNKKRGFTLPTNNKLYPAQWKWDSGFIALGYSHFNLKYAIDEISTLLKGQWKDGMIPHILFHDLNTNYYPNHSVWNCGNKIHSSGITQPPVLAIILKKILDKNKIKFAEKIKIKSIIKKLKKYHEWLIKYRDPRNTGLVSILHPWESGYDNSPLWDYSMNEVKVEKNLKYKRGDNKVINPEYRPLDADYDRY
;
A
#
# COMPACT_ATOMS: atom_id res chain seq x y z
N MET A 1 -29.74 -7.52 10.92
CA MET A 1 -28.73 -6.43 10.96
C MET A 1 -27.34 -6.90 10.48
N ARG A 2 -26.74 -7.95 11.03
CA ARG A 2 -25.38 -8.45 10.68
C ARG A 2 -25.22 -8.81 9.19
N ASN A 3 -26.19 -9.54 8.60
CA ASN A 3 -26.13 -9.93 7.17
C ASN A 3 -26.14 -8.73 6.24
N ASN A 4 -26.88 -7.67 6.56
CA ASN A 4 -26.92 -6.43 5.76
C ASN A 4 -25.55 -5.72 5.74
N LEU A 5 -24.83 -5.70 6.88
CA LEU A 5 -23.50 -5.08 6.95
C LEU A 5 -22.48 -5.87 6.12
N ILE A 6 -22.50 -7.19 6.16
CA ILE A 6 -21.63 -8.04 5.35
C ILE A 6 -21.85 -7.80 3.85
N GLU A 7 -23.10 -7.76 3.41
CA GLU A 7 -23.42 -7.52 2.00
C GLU A 7 -23.01 -6.09 1.55
N LYS A 8 -23.17 -5.08 2.41
CA LYS A 8 -22.67 -3.73 2.14
C LYS A 8 -21.14 -3.71 2.01
N ALA A 9 -20.41 -4.40 2.89
CA ALA A 9 -18.97 -4.50 2.83
C ALA A 9 -18.48 -5.21 1.53
N LYS A 10 -19.12 -6.32 1.14
CA LYS A 10 -18.85 -6.98 -0.15
C LYS A 10 -19.08 -6.03 -1.33
N LYS A 11 -20.19 -5.28 -1.31
CA LYS A 11 -20.53 -4.32 -2.38
C LYS A 11 -19.45 -3.25 -2.51
N VAL A 12 -18.91 -2.74 -1.42
CA VAL A 12 -17.80 -1.77 -1.43
C VAL A 12 -16.55 -2.39 -2.06
N LEU A 13 -16.13 -3.57 -1.61
CA LEU A 13 -14.94 -4.25 -2.16
C LEU A 13 -15.08 -4.52 -3.67
N LEU A 14 -16.25 -5.02 -4.10
CA LEU A 14 -16.51 -5.31 -5.51
C LEU A 14 -16.63 -4.05 -6.36
N GLY A 15 -17.20 -2.97 -5.81
CA GLY A 15 -17.32 -1.67 -6.49
C GLY A 15 -15.95 -1.00 -6.75
N ASN A 16 -14.98 -1.24 -5.87
CA ASN A 16 -13.62 -0.70 -5.99
C ASN A 16 -12.67 -1.60 -6.81
N LYS A 17 -13.12 -2.82 -7.16
CA LYS A 17 -12.31 -3.81 -7.85
C LYS A 17 -11.97 -3.39 -9.27
N LYS A 18 -10.70 -3.52 -9.63
CA LYS A 18 -10.15 -3.38 -10.99
C LYS A 18 -9.62 -4.73 -11.49
N ARG A 19 -9.03 -4.75 -12.68
CA ARG A 19 -8.44 -5.97 -13.23
C ARG A 19 -7.18 -6.39 -12.44
N GLY A 20 -7.38 -7.27 -11.46
CA GLY A 20 -6.30 -7.89 -10.67
C GLY A 20 -5.95 -7.16 -9.37
N PHE A 21 -6.50 -5.98 -9.09
CA PHE A 21 -6.31 -5.25 -7.85
C PHE A 21 -7.56 -4.47 -7.45
N THR A 22 -7.54 -3.84 -6.30
CA THR A 22 -8.68 -3.07 -5.78
C THR A 22 -8.21 -1.71 -5.29
N LEU A 23 -8.93 -0.66 -5.62
CA LEU A 23 -8.67 0.68 -5.11
C LEU A 23 -9.10 0.77 -3.63
N PRO A 24 -8.37 1.52 -2.77
CA PRO A 24 -8.81 1.77 -1.40
C PRO A 24 -10.15 2.49 -1.33
N THR A 25 -10.42 3.38 -2.29
CA THR A 25 -11.68 4.12 -2.39
C THR A 25 -12.15 4.23 -3.85
N ASN A 26 -13.46 4.52 -4.06
CA ASN A 26 -14.03 4.74 -5.38
C ASN A 26 -14.09 6.22 -5.80
N ASN A 27 -13.72 7.15 -4.91
CA ASN A 27 -13.85 8.60 -5.09
C ASN A 27 -12.65 9.27 -5.78
N LYS A 28 -11.79 8.49 -6.42
CA LYS A 28 -10.55 8.96 -7.09
C LYS A 28 -9.48 9.56 -6.15
N LEU A 29 -9.69 9.53 -4.83
CA LEU A 29 -8.71 10.04 -3.86
C LEU A 29 -7.43 9.19 -3.89
N TYR A 30 -7.57 7.86 -3.96
CA TYR A 30 -6.48 6.89 -4.01
C TYR A 30 -6.59 6.02 -5.26
N PRO A 31 -6.16 6.54 -6.45
CA PRO A 31 -6.40 5.90 -7.74
C PRO A 31 -5.36 4.83 -8.11
N ALA A 32 -4.68 4.24 -7.15
CA ALA A 32 -3.63 3.25 -7.34
C ALA A 32 -3.80 2.05 -6.40
N GLN A 33 -2.88 1.10 -6.41
CA GLN A 33 -2.85 -0.02 -5.49
C GLN A 33 -1.90 0.28 -4.33
N TRP A 34 -2.42 0.38 -3.10
CA TRP A 34 -1.63 0.57 -1.88
C TRP A 34 -1.30 -0.76 -1.22
N LYS A 35 -0.10 -0.86 -0.64
CA LYS A 35 0.44 -2.12 -0.14
C LYS A 35 -0.34 -2.68 1.04
N TRP A 36 -0.50 -1.94 2.13
CA TRP A 36 -1.16 -2.48 3.32
C TRP A 36 -2.66 -2.61 3.12
N ASP A 37 -3.27 -1.67 2.36
CA ASP A 37 -4.67 -1.72 1.94
C ASP A 37 -4.96 -3.02 1.18
N SER A 38 -4.12 -3.39 0.20
CA SER A 38 -4.25 -4.67 -0.51
C SER A 38 -4.23 -5.87 0.43
N GLY A 39 -3.48 -5.80 1.52
CA GLY A 39 -3.51 -6.84 2.54
C GLY A 39 -4.89 -6.96 3.19
N PHE A 40 -5.44 -5.87 3.73
CA PHE A 40 -6.75 -5.86 4.37
C PHE A 40 -7.88 -6.16 3.38
N ILE A 41 -7.80 -5.65 2.15
CA ILE A 41 -8.71 -5.98 1.06
C ILE A 41 -8.70 -7.48 0.77
N ALA A 42 -7.52 -8.09 0.66
CA ALA A 42 -7.39 -9.53 0.47
C ALA A 42 -7.99 -10.34 1.63
N LEU A 43 -7.79 -9.89 2.87
CA LEU A 43 -8.44 -10.50 4.03
C LEU A 43 -9.97 -10.42 3.90
N GLY A 44 -10.50 -9.27 3.50
CA GLY A 44 -11.94 -9.09 3.23
C GLY A 44 -12.45 -10.04 2.16
N TYR A 45 -11.76 -10.12 1.01
CA TYR A 45 -12.11 -11.06 -0.06
C TYR A 45 -12.07 -12.52 0.38
N SER A 46 -11.14 -12.92 1.23
CA SER A 46 -10.99 -14.31 1.67
C SER A 46 -12.24 -14.90 2.34
N HIS A 47 -13.13 -14.04 2.85
CA HIS A 47 -14.39 -14.45 3.44
C HIS A 47 -15.46 -14.89 2.43
N PHE A 48 -15.33 -14.54 1.14
CA PHE A 48 -16.33 -14.90 0.13
C PHE A 48 -15.74 -15.27 -1.22
N ASN A 49 -14.48 -14.92 -1.52
CA ASN A 49 -13.79 -15.28 -2.76
C ASN A 49 -12.28 -15.35 -2.56
N LEU A 50 -11.79 -16.54 -2.23
CA LEU A 50 -10.37 -16.79 -1.99
C LEU A 50 -9.48 -16.45 -3.22
N LYS A 51 -10.00 -16.69 -4.43
CA LYS A 51 -9.26 -16.35 -5.66
C LYS A 51 -8.98 -14.86 -5.75
N TYR A 52 -9.94 -13.99 -5.40
CA TYR A 52 -9.73 -12.55 -5.39
C TYR A 52 -8.70 -12.13 -4.35
N ALA A 53 -8.72 -12.75 -3.17
CA ALA A 53 -7.72 -12.49 -2.13
C ALA A 53 -6.30 -12.82 -2.61
N ILE A 54 -6.11 -13.97 -3.24
CA ILE A 54 -4.80 -14.39 -3.77
C ILE A 54 -4.36 -13.53 -4.95
N ASP A 55 -5.27 -13.17 -5.84
CA ASP A 55 -4.96 -12.32 -7.00
C ASP A 55 -4.58 -10.90 -6.57
N GLU A 56 -5.22 -10.32 -5.55
CA GLU A 56 -4.89 -9.01 -4.98
C GLU A 56 -3.43 -8.96 -4.51
N ILE A 57 -3.04 -9.89 -3.63
CA ILE A 57 -1.66 -9.97 -3.13
C ILE A 57 -0.68 -10.29 -4.28
N SER A 58 -1.03 -11.21 -5.17
CA SER A 58 -0.16 -11.61 -6.29
C SER A 58 0.12 -10.43 -7.22
N THR A 59 -0.87 -9.58 -7.48
CA THR A 59 -0.73 -8.41 -8.34
C THR A 59 0.16 -7.35 -7.67
N LEU A 60 -0.05 -7.07 -6.40
CA LEU A 60 0.84 -6.20 -5.63
C LEU A 60 2.30 -6.65 -5.71
N LEU A 61 2.53 -7.95 -5.51
CA LEU A 61 3.89 -8.51 -5.52
C LEU A 61 4.57 -8.52 -6.89
N LYS A 62 3.88 -8.20 -8.00
CA LYS A 62 4.54 -7.96 -9.30
C LYS A 62 5.40 -6.71 -9.29
N GLY A 63 5.07 -5.73 -8.43
CA GLY A 63 5.84 -4.50 -8.24
C GLY A 63 6.98 -4.62 -7.24
N GLN A 64 7.23 -5.79 -6.64
CA GLN A 64 8.36 -5.99 -5.74
C GLN A 64 9.70 -5.72 -6.44
N TRP A 65 10.54 -4.91 -5.81
CA TRP A 65 11.85 -4.55 -6.32
C TRP A 65 12.84 -5.72 -6.30
N LYS A 66 13.92 -5.60 -7.07
CA LYS A 66 14.94 -6.67 -7.17
C LYS A 66 15.62 -6.97 -5.84
N ASP A 67 15.82 -5.97 -4.99
CA ASP A 67 16.40 -6.11 -3.65
C ASP A 67 15.44 -6.74 -2.64
N GLY A 68 14.14 -6.71 -2.89
CA GLY A 68 13.10 -7.29 -2.03
C GLY A 68 12.08 -6.31 -1.49
N MET A 69 12.29 -5.01 -1.63
CA MET A 69 11.32 -4.00 -1.18
C MET A 69 9.96 -4.20 -1.86
N ILE A 70 8.88 -4.11 -1.08
CA ILE A 70 7.53 -3.98 -1.62
C ILE A 70 7.14 -2.51 -1.46
N PRO A 71 6.96 -1.77 -2.57
CA PRO A 71 6.63 -0.35 -2.52
C PRO A 71 5.26 -0.11 -1.92
N HIS A 72 5.05 1.07 -1.34
CA HIS A 72 3.79 1.44 -0.72
C HIS A 72 2.68 1.69 -1.74
N ILE A 73 3.02 2.17 -2.96
CA ILE A 73 2.08 2.36 -4.08
C ILE A 73 2.59 1.69 -5.35
N LEU A 74 1.65 1.05 -6.09
CA LEU A 74 1.82 0.66 -7.49
C LEU A 74 0.87 1.47 -8.36
N PHE A 75 1.42 2.11 -9.38
CA PHE A 75 0.67 2.91 -10.35
C PHE A 75 0.32 2.04 -11.57
N HIS A 76 -0.89 1.48 -11.58
CA HIS A 76 -1.41 0.70 -12.71
C HIS A 76 -2.01 1.57 -13.81
N ASP A 77 -2.50 2.76 -13.44
CA ASP A 77 -2.96 3.81 -14.34
C ASP A 77 -2.06 5.03 -14.16
N LEU A 78 -1.49 5.52 -15.25
CA LEU A 78 -0.57 6.65 -15.26
C LEU A 78 -1.29 7.99 -15.49
N ASN A 79 -2.55 7.95 -15.90
CA ASN A 79 -3.36 9.13 -16.20
C ASN A 79 -4.21 9.56 -15.00
N THR A 80 -3.59 9.72 -13.84
CA THR A 80 -4.28 10.14 -12.62
C THR A 80 -3.82 11.52 -12.15
N ASN A 81 -4.72 12.25 -11.51
CA ASN A 81 -4.40 13.55 -10.89
C ASN A 81 -3.84 13.39 -9.46
N TYR A 82 -3.42 12.20 -9.09
CA TYR A 82 -2.82 11.96 -7.78
C TYR A 82 -1.43 12.58 -7.69
N TYR A 83 -1.15 13.24 -6.56
CA TYR A 83 0.17 13.74 -6.24
C TYR A 83 0.63 13.16 -4.88
N PRO A 84 1.88 12.70 -4.78
CA PRO A 84 2.89 12.51 -5.83
C PRO A 84 2.58 11.31 -6.73
N ASN A 85 2.58 11.52 -8.04
CA ASN A 85 2.29 10.49 -9.03
C ASN A 85 3.56 9.70 -9.45
N HIS A 86 3.40 8.81 -10.42
CA HIS A 86 4.48 7.95 -10.92
C HIS A 86 5.68 8.74 -11.49
N SER A 87 5.46 9.92 -12.08
CA SER A 87 6.55 10.73 -12.64
C SER A 87 7.34 11.47 -11.56
N VAL A 88 6.71 11.85 -10.46
CA VAL A 88 7.39 12.43 -9.29
C VAL A 88 8.27 11.38 -8.61
N TRP A 89 7.74 10.19 -8.37
CA TRP A 89 8.51 9.11 -7.77
C TRP A 89 9.62 8.61 -8.69
N ASN A 90 9.37 8.55 -9.99
CA ASN A 90 10.28 8.06 -11.03
C ASN A 90 10.95 6.72 -10.66
N CYS A 91 10.22 5.82 -10.04
CA CYS A 91 10.67 4.58 -9.47
C CYS A 91 9.91 3.38 -10.04
N GLY A 92 10.45 2.18 -9.77
CA GLY A 92 9.86 0.91 -10.16
C GLY A 92 10.61 0.25 -11.32
N ASN A 93 10.14 -0.94 -11.67
CA ASN A 93 10.70 -1.73 -12.77
C ASN A 93 9.68 -1.83 -13.92
N LYS A 94 8.96 -2.99 -13.96
CA LYS A 94 7.89 -3.23 -14.95
C LYS A 94 6.60 -2.48 -14.63
N ILE A 95 6.40 -2.10 -13.38
CA ILE A 95 5.27 -1.32 -12.90
C ILE A 95 5.86 -0.13 -12.15
N HIS A 96 5.39 1.08 -12.49
CA HIS A 96 5.78 2.29 -11.76
C HIS A 96 5.33 2.20 -10.30
N SER A 97 6.17 2.65 -9.38
CA SER A 97 5.92 2.57 -7.95
C SER A 97 6.46 3.79 -7.22
N SER A 98 6.10 3.90 -5.94
CA SER A 98 6.82 4.76 -5.01
C SER A 98 8.17 4.17 -4.60
N GLY A 99 9.06 5.00 -4.07
CA GLY A 99 10.38 4.61 -3.57
C GLY A 99 10.43 4.24 -2.07
N ILE A 100 9.29 4.20 -1.40
CA ILE A 100 9.14 3.86 0.03
C ILE A 100 8.22 2.66 0.22
N THR A 101 8.16 2.12 1.44
CA THR A 101 7.31 0.98 1.79
C THR A 101 6.17 1.39 2.73
N GLN A 102 5.46 0.43 3.33
CA GLN A 102 4.40 0.61 4.33
C GLN A 102 4.49 -0.51 5.40
N PRO A 103 3.64 -0.52 6.45
CA PRO A 103 3.68 -1.53 7.50
C PRO A 103 3.65 -2.97 6.95
N PRO A 104 4.47 -3.91 7.47
CA PRO A 104 4.67 -5.25 6.90
C PRO A 104 3.56 -6.25 7.28
N VAL A 105 2.30 -5.88 7.07
CA VAL A 105 1.11 -6.66 7.47
C VAL A 105 0.82 -7.87 6.59
N LEU A 106 1.40 -7.97 5.38
CA LEU A 106 1.02 -8.97 4.38
C LEU A 106 1.24 -10.41 4.84
N ALA A 107 2.31 -10.69 5.61
CA ALA A 107 2.62 -12.04 6.06
C ALA A 107 1.59 -12.55 7.08
N ILE A 108 1.22 -11.72 8.06
CA ILE A 108 0.20 -12.08 9.06
C ILE A 108 -1.19 -12.19 8.42
N ILE A 109 -1.49 -11.33 7.44
CA ILE A 109 -2.74 -11.42 6.68
C ILE A 109 -2.80 -12.70 5.87
N LEU A 110 -1.73 -13.04 5.14
CA LEU A 110 -1.69 -14.29 4.39
C LEU A 110 -1.89 -15.50 5.32
N LYS A 111 -1.21 -15.52 6.48
CA LYS A 111 -1.42 -16.57 7.48
C LYS A 111 -2.90 -16.67 7.89
N LYS A 112 -3.54 -15.56 8.21
CA LYS A 112 -4.98 -15.54 8.58
C LYS A 112 -5.88 -16.04 7.46
N ILE A 113 -5.56 -15.75 6.20
CA ILE A 113 -6.28 -16.26 5.03
C ILE A 113 -6.12 -17.78 4.94
N LEU A 114 -4.90 -18.28 5.09
CA LEU A 114 -4.60 -19.71 4.99
C LEU A 114 -5.22 -20.54 6.12
N ASP A 115 -5.22 -20.02 7.35
CA ASP A 115 -5.80 -20.69 8.51
C ASP A 115 -7.32 -20.89 8.37
N LYS A 116 -8.00 -20.01 7.63
CA LYS A 116 -9.48 -20.03 7.52
C LYS A 116 -10.02 -20.69 6.26
N ASN A 117 -9.17 -20.94 5.26
CA ASN A 117 -9.63 -21.38 3.95
C ASN A 117 -9.00 -22.72 3.55
N LYS A 118 -9.82 -23.60 2.96
CA LYS A 118 -9.30 -24.79 2.30
C LYS A 118 -8.62 -24.41 0.98
N ILE A 119 -7.33 -24.68 0.88
CA ILE A 119 -6.49 -24.29 -0.27
C ILE A 119 -6.52 -25.40 -1.33
N LYS A 120 -6.99 -25.08 -2.52
CA LYS A 120 -6.97 -25.98 -3.67
C LYS A 120 -5.58 -26.07 -4.29
N PHE A 121 -5.32 -27.12 -5.06
CA PHE A 121 -4.00 -27.37 -5.67
C PHE A 121 -3.52 -26.20 -6.54
N ALA A 122 -4.39 -25.65 -7.38
CA ALA A 122 -4.06 -24.52 -8.26
C ALA A 122 -3.63 -23.24 -7.50
N GLU A 123 -4.15 -23.03 -6.29
CA GLU A 123 -3.79 -21.90 -5.43
C GLU A 123 -2.45 -22.10 -4.72
N LYS A 124 -2.06 -23.34 -4.44
CA LYS A 124 -0.79 -23.67 -3.74
C LYS A 124 0.44 -23.12 -4.46
N ILE A 125 0.46 -23.14 -5.78
CA ILE A 125 1.59 -22.62 -6.58
C ILE A 125 1.74 -21.12 -6.39
N LYS A 126 0.62 -20.38 -6.50
CA LYS A 126 0.63 -18.92 -6.27
C LYS A 126 1.03 -18.58 -4.84
N ILE A 127 0.49 -19.30 -3.86
CA ILE A 127 0.79 -19.10 -2.44
C ILE A 127 2.29 -19.35 -2.15
N LYS A 128 2.89 -20.40 -2.69
CA LYS A 128 4.34 -20.64 -2.57
C LYS A 128 5.15 -19.45 -3.12
N SER A 129 4.76 -18.91 -4.27
CA SER A 129 5.39 -17.71 -4.84
C SER A 129 5.23 -16.50 -3.96
N ILE A 130 4.03 -16.27 -3.40
CA ILE A 130 3.76 -15.16 -2.46
C ILE A 130 4.66 -15.31 -1.23
N ILE A 131 4.72 -16.48 -0.60
CA ILE A 131 5.55 -16.73 0.59
C ILE A 131 7.03 -16.43 0.30
N LYS A 132 7.57 -16.89 -0.84
CA LYS A 132 8.95 -16.61 -1.24
C LYS A 132 9.22 -15.09 -1.34
N LYS A 133 8.29 -14.36 -1.92
CA LYS A 133 8.39 -12.90 -2.08
C LYS A 133 8.27 -12.16 -0.74
N LEU A 134 7.37 -12.58 0.12
CA LEU A 134 7.22 -12.01 1.46
C LEU A 134 8.46 -12.28 2.32
N LYS A 135 9.05 -13.49 2.26
CA LYS A 135 10.32 -13.79 2.92
C LYS A 135 11.40 -12.80 2.48
N LYS A 136 11.57 -12.61 1.16
CA LYS A 136 12.54 -11.65 0.61
C LYS A 136 12.30 -10.21 1.08
N TYR A 137 11.04 -9.81 1.25
CA TYR A 137 10.70 -8.49 1.79
C TYR A 137 11.07 -8.35 3.28
N HIS A 138 10.85 -9.37 4.09
CA HIS A 138 11.27 -9.34 5.49
C HIS A 138 12.81 -9.35 5.63
N GLU A 139 13.52 -10.08 4.78
CA GLU A 139 14.99 -10.02 4.69
C GLU A 139 15.46 -8.61 4.31
N TRP A 140 14.76 -7.95 3.38
CA TRP A 140 15.02 -6.56 3.01
C TRP A 140 14.82 -5.60 4.20
N LEU A 141 13.75 -5.75 4.97
CA LEU A 141 13.50 -4.93 6.17
C LEU A 141 14.64 -5.06 7.18
N ILE A 142 15.04 -6.28 7.50
CA ILE A 142 16.15 -6.53 8.44
C ILE A 142 17.44 -5.88 7.91
N LYS A 143 17.76 -6.09 6.64
CA LYS A 143 19.01 -5.62 6.05
C LYS A 143 19.10 -4.10 5.94
N TYR A 144 18.03 -3.45 5.49
CA TYR A 144 18.07 -2.03 5.11
C TYR A 144 17.38 -1.11 6.10
N ARG A 145 16.55 -1.64 6.98
CA ARG A 145 15.80 -0.86 7.96
C ARG A 145 16.18 -1.15 9.42
N ASP A 146 17.03 -2.14 9.63
CA ASP A 146 17.69 -2.41 10.92
C ASP A 146 19.21 -2.67 10.74
N PRO A 147 19.95 -1.69 10.16
CA PRO A 147 21.38 -1.86 9.88
C PRO A 147 22.24 -2.02 11.14
N ARG A 148 21.70 -1.66 12.30
CA ARG A 148 22.38 -1.80 13.62
C ARG A 148 22.05 -3.12 14.32
N ASN A 149 21.21 -3.96 13.70
CA ASN A 149 20.76 -5.24 14.27
C ASN A 149 20.14 -5.12 15.68
N THR A 150 19.31 -4.09 15.85
CA THR A 150 18.62 -3.79 17.11
C THR A 150 17.33 -4.59 17.31
N GLY A 151 16.85 -5.25 16.27
CA GLY A 151 15.53 -5.87 16.20
C GLY A 151 14.39 -4.88 15.91
N LEU A 152 14.69 -3.60 15.69
CA LEU A 152 13.73 -2.54 15.41
C LEU A 152 13.89 -2.02 13.98
N VAL A 153 12.80 -2.09 13.23
CA VAL A 153 12.74 -1.60 11.85
C VAL A 153 12.51 -0.10 11.84
N SER A 154 13.44 0.65 11.21
CA SER A 154 13.36 2.10 11.08
C SER A 154 12.32 2.52 10.05
N ILE A 155 11.63 3.61 10.32
CA ILE A 155 10.75 4.35 9.40
C ILE A 155 11.54 5.55 8.89
N LEU A 156 11.61 5.74 7.57
CA LEU A 156 12.34 6.83 6.93
C LEU A 156 11.43 7.93 6.38
N HIS A 157 10.15 7.68 6.31
CA HIS A 157 9.16 8.62 5.79
C HIS A 157 7.84 8.44 6.55
N PRO A 158 7.10 9.50 6.92
CA PRO A 158 5.84 9.39 7.66
C PRO A 158 4.84 8.42 7.03
N TRP A 159 4.74 8.39 5.70
CA TRP A 159 3.84 7.48 4.98
C TRP A 159 4.17 5.98 5.12
N GLU A 160 5.39 5.64 5.55
CA GLU A 160 5.74 4.24 5.83
C GLU A 160 5.09 3.71 7.12
N SER A 161 4.71 4.62 8.02
CA SER A 161 4.08 4.26 9.30
C SER A 161 2.62 3.86 9.20
N GLY A 162 1.92 4.35 8.17
CA GLY A 162 0.45 4.35 8.12
C GLY A 162 -0.21 5.35 9.08
N TYR A 163 0.59 6.19 9.74
CA TYR A 163 0.20 7.26 10.67
C TYR A 163 0.74 8.62 10.20
N ASP A 164 0.51 8.92 8.93
CA ASP A 164 1.12 10.03 8.20
C ASP A 164 0.87 11.39 8.86
N ASN A 165 -0.35 11.60 9.39
CA ASN A 165 -0.79 12.87 9.98
C ASN A 165 -0.65 12.88 11.51
N SER A 166 0.18 12.00 12.08
CA SER A 166 0.40 11.97 13.53
C SER A 166 1.29 13.14 13.96
N PRO A 167 0.96 13.85 15.07
CA PRO A 167 1.84 14.86 15.67
C PRO A 167 3.23 14.33 16.05
N LEU A 168 3.42 13.02 16.10
CA LEU A 168 4.73 12.41 16.34
C LEU A 168 5.77 12.80 15.27
N TRP A 169 5.33 13.19 14.08
CA TRP A 169 6.21 13.57 12.96
C TRP A 169 6.58 15.06 12.97
N ASP A 170 5.83 15.91 13.69
CA ASP A 170 5.96 17.37 13.60
C ASP A 170 7.38 17.83 13.88
N TYR A 171 8.01 17.34 14.93
CA TYR A 171 9.39 17.69 15.26
C TYR A 171 10.37 17.32 14.14
N SER A 172 10.37 16.06 13.71
CA SER A 172 11.29 15.58 12.66
C SER A 172 11.02 16.23 11.32
N MET A 173 9.76 16.48 10.99
CA MET A 173 9.39 17.12 9.71
C MET A 173 9.75 18.60 9.68
N ASN A 174 9.74 19.30 10.82
CA ASN A 174 10.17 20.69 10.88
C ASN A 174 11.68 20.86 10.62
N GLU A 175 12.49 19.82 10.85
CA GLU A 175 13.92 19.82 10.53
C GLU A 175 14.21 19.57 9.03
N VAL A 176 13.21 19.15 8.25
CA VAL A 176 13.37 18.92 6.81
C VAL A 176 13.45 20.26 6.08
N LYS A 177 14.56 20.46 5.38
CA LYS A 177 14.74 21.65 4.53
C LYS A 177 13.87 21.53 3.29
N VAL A 178 13.03 22.52 3.09
CA VAL A 178 12.14 22.60 1.93
C VAL A 178 12.84 23.32 0.78
N GLU A 179 12.76 22.76 -0.43
CA GLU A 179 13.20 23.47 -1.64
C GLU A 179 12.24 24.63 -1.94
N LYS A 180 12.80 25.77 -2.28
CA LYS A 180 12.02 26.94 -2.67
C LYS A 180 11.44 26.73 -4.09
N ASN A 181 10.19 27.20 -4.29
CA ASN A 181 9.50 27.20 -5.59
C ASN A 181 9.03 25.82 -6.10
N LEU A 182 8.67 24.90 -5.21
CA LEU A 182 8.00 23.66 -5.62
C LEU A 182 6.69 24.00 -6.37
N LYS A 183 6.53 23.41 -7.56
CA LYS A 183 5.33 23.59 -8.38
C LYS A 183 4.63 22.26 -8.57
N TYR A 184 3.52 22.06 -7.86
CA TYR A 184 2.67 20.89 -8.03
C TYR A 184 1.20 21.24 -7.79
N LYS A 185 0.31 20.35 -8.22
CA LYS A 185 -1.13 20.50 -7.98
C LYS A 185 -1.63 19.29 -7.20
N ARG A 186 -2.20 19.53 -6.04
CA ARG A 186 -2.82 18.49 -5.21
C ARG A 186 -4.22 18.18 -5.74
N GLY A 187 -4.43 16.92 -6.10
CA GLY A 187 -5.74 16.42 -6.55
C GLY A 187 -6.68 16.07 -5.40
N ASP A 188 -6.15 15.77 -4.21
CA ASP A 188 -6.91 15.38 -3.03
C ASP A 188 -7.82 16.50 -2.51
N ASN A 189 -7.37 17.77 -2.56
CA ASN A 189 -8.15 18.94 -2.17
C ASN A 189 -9.42 19.18 -3.04
N LYS A 190 -9.52 18.51 -4.19
CA LYS A 190 -10.73 18.53 -5.03
C LYS A 190 -11.74 17.46 -4.66
N VAL A 191 -11.34 16.48 -3.87
CA VAL A 191 -12.13 15.29 -3.51
C VAL A 191 -12.59 15.34 -2.06
N ILE A 192 -11.77 15.89 -1.17
CA ILE A 192 -12.05 16.04 0.26
C ILE A 192 -11.84 17.49 0.66
N ASN A 193 -12.61 17.97 1.64
CA ASN A 193 -12.41 19.30 2.21
C ASN A 193 -10.95 19.45 2.66
N PRO A 194 -10.23 20.49 2.20
CA PRO A 194 -8.83 20.74 2.55
C PRO A 194 -8.53 20.77 4.05
N GLU A 195 -9.49 21.18 4.89
CA GLU A 195 -9.36 21.18 6.35
C GLU A 195 -9.04 19.81 6.96
N TYR A 196 -9.41 18.72 6.24
CA TYR A 196 -9.14 17.33 6.67
C TYR A 196 -7.89 16.74 6.01
N ARG A 197 -7.05 17.57 5.40
CA ARG A 197 -5.84 17.14 4.71
C ARG A 197 -4.62 17.87 5.27
N PRO A 198 -3.42 17.27 5.20
CA PRO A 198 -2.19 17.97 5.52
C PRO A 198 -2.06 19.25 4.71
N LEU A 199 -1.41 20.26 5.27
CA LEU A 199 -1.14 21.53 4.60
C LEU A 199 -0.19 21.33 3.42
N ASP A 200 -0.14 22.31 2.50
CA ASP A 200 0.84 22.30 1.42
C ASP A 200 2.27 22.31 1.97
N ALA A 201 2.51 23.02 3.07
CA ALA A 201 3.80 23.01 3.77
C ALA A 201 4.24 21.61 4.26
N ASP A 202 3.32 20.71 4.57
CA ASP A 202 3.64 19.33 4.92
C ASP A 202 4.02 18.53 3.67
N TYR A 203 3.27 18.73 2.58
CA TYR A 203 3.58 18.12 1.29
C TYR A 203 4.92 18.59 0.72
N ASP A 204 5.32 19.84 0.99
CA ASP A 204 6.64 20.37 0.59
C ASP A 204 7.79 19.65 1.32
N ARG A 205 7.51 19.05 2.48
CA ARG A 205 8.49 18.27 3.27
C ARG A 205 8.51 16.79 2.93
N TYR A 206 7.41 16.28 2.39
CA TYR A 206 7.30 14.88 1.97
C TYR A 206 8.06 14.61 0.69
#